data_da73ae3f984e2508a22b7754216d5291
#
_entry.id   da73ae3f984e2508a22b7754216d5291
#
_cell.length_a   1.000
_cell.length_b   1.000
_cell.length_c   1.000
_cell.angle_alpha   90.00
_cell.angle_beta   90.00
_cell.angle_gamma   90.00
#
_symmetry.space_group_name_H-M   'P 1'
#
loop_
_entity.id
_entity.type
_entity.pdbx_description
1 polymer ?
#
loop_
_entity_poly.entity_id
_entity_poly.type
_entity_poly.pdbx_seq_one_letter_code
_entity_poly.pdbx_strand_id
1 'polypeptide(L)'
;IVNNTSVSKFTGTFDGQGHTIKGLKYDVSDKGEVGLFSQTDNATIKNLIIEGAHFNGNANVGGIVGKMYRTTITDCAVLDSYIEGRDHVGAIAGEISQTKVGDSYEGGTITNCFSDARIKTREFQAGGMLGTIHCGTVEKNLFTGTVEGREGDNANGMVSLIDKEDAPSLIQYNVVAAAHIYGKIGRVVSNNRFDKKGKATKNFVSANTWVGTKAENATMAKYTDPNNYNGADIPVNELRTQQFYTNTLGWDFNNHWTFLPGAEGKMYPVLKIMEGKTLPNTFWHTPTTTTLTYASGEEKVSIEGMHSSYGLCIIPTLTQNSDIAIIDGNNIKAKENAYTLVGEGEVTASLNIDPAIASHFSGTTQAEITFNIVKSKDIQLITTADEFVSKLTTNAEGHYVLSNDIDLKGTDLSALGKSNAYTFKGSINGQGHVVSNASLTQKEGQENIGIIAKTEGAVLRNIAFVDYCVNTNDQGNHVGLIGSAKNTIFNNVYARGSVHGNDHVALLAGDGNGCTLTNCMVD
;
A
#
# COMPACT_ATOMS: atom_id res chain seq x y z
N ILE A 1 -32.45 -9.20 -19.45
CA ILE A 1 -31.22 -8.47 -19.81
C ILE A 1 -31.62 -7.07 -20.16
N VAL A 2 -31.25 -6.13 -19.40
CA VAL A 2 -31.11 -4.72 -19.69
C VAL A 2 -32.27 -4.00 -20.37
N ASN A 3 -32.88 -3.13 -19.61
CA ASN A 3 -33.47 -1.92 -20.15
C ASN A 3 -34.89 -1.95 -20.65
N ASN A 4 -35.77 -1.62 -19.80
CA ASN A 4 -36.80 -0.65 -20.16
C ASN A 4 -37.61 -0.24 -18.92
N THR A 5 -38.13 0.95 -18.90
CA THR A 5 -39.04 1.51 -17.86
C THR A 5 -40.30 0.69 -17.59
N SER A 6 -40.47 -0.47 -18.22
CA SER A 6 -41.59 -1.41 -18.04
C SER A 6 -41.17 -2.86 -17.77
N VAL A 7 -39.91 -3.13 -17.39
CA VAL A 7 -39.45 -4.52 -17.14
C VAL A 7 -39.97 -5.02 -15.79
N SER A 8 -40.62 -6.18 -15.82
CA SER A 8 -40.89 -6.95 -14.63
C SER A 8 -39.57 -7.34 -13.94
N LYS A 9 -39.48 -7.13 -12.64
CA LYS A 9 -38.32 -7.57 -11.85
C LYS A 9 -38.14 -9.07 -11.98
N PHE A 10 -36.89 -9.52 -12.07
CA PHE A 10 -36.60 -10.95 -11.95
C PHE A 10 -36.82 -11.41 -10.51
N THR A 11 -37.63 -12.47 -10.32
CA THR A 11 -38.03 -12.96 -8.98
C THR A 11 -37.67 -14.41 -8.73
N GLY A 12 -36.99 -15.07 -9.67
CA GLY A 12 -36.64 -16.48 -9.60
C GLY A 12 -35.25 -16.76 -9.08
N THR A 13 -34.84 -18.02 -9.25
CA THR A 13 -33.45 -18.43 -9.01
C THR A 13 -32.70 -18.52 -10.32
N PHE A 14 -31.55 -17.86 -10.38
CA PHE A 14 -30.58 -18.01 -11.46
C PHE A 14 -29.32 -18.68 -10.90
N ASP A 15 -29.11 -19.94 -11.24
CA ASP A 15 -27.92 -20.71 -10.88
C ASP A 15 -27.00 -20.81 -12.11
N GLY A 16 -25.87 -20.11 -12.07
CA GLY A 16 -24.88 -20.12 -13.15
C GLY A 16 -24.08 -21.41 -13.23
N GLN A 17 -24.21 -22.32 -12.23
CA GLN A 17 -23.51 -23.61 -12.17
C GLN A 17 -21.99 -23.51 -12.39
N GLY A 18 -21.40 -22.41 -12.00
CA GLY A 18 -19.98 -22.09 -12.24
C GLY A 18 -19.64 -21.73 -13.69
N HIS A 19 -20.63 -21.55 -14.58
CA HIS A 19 -20.36 -21.10 -15.94
C HIS A 19 -20.01 -19.62 -15.99
N THR A 20 -19.32 -19.24 -17.08
CA THR A 20 -18.86 -17.87 -17.33
C THR A 20 -19.62 -17.26 -18.49
N ILE A 21 -20.16 -16.06 -18.29
CA ILE A 21 -20.67 -15.20 -19.36
C ILE A 21 -19.59 -14.17 -19.70
N LYS A 22 -19.12 -14.14 -20.96
CA LYS A 22 -18.03 -13.30 -21.40
C LYS A 22 -18.45 -12.18 -22.33
N GLY A 23 -17.74 -11.04 -22.21
CA GLY A 23 -17.78 -9.96 -23.20
C GLY A 23 -19.12 -9.24 -23.30
N LEU A 24 -19.91 -9.21 -22.21
CA LEU A 24 -21.14 -8.43 -22.18
C LEU A 24 -20.81 -6.94 -22.40
N LYS A 25 -21.49 -6.33 -23.38
CA LYS A 25 -21.29 -4.91 -23.63
C LYS A 25 -22.64 -4.19 -23.63
N TYR A 26 -22.74 -3.15 -22.81
CA TYR A 26 -23.90 -2.30 -22.75
C TYR A 26 -23.49 -0.86 -22.42
N ASP A 27 -23.65 0.02 -23.39
CA ASP A 27 -23.26 1.42 -23.31
C ASP A 27 -24.50 2.30 -23.54
N VAL A 28 -25.06 2.79 -22.43
CA VAL A 28 -26.30 3.57 -22.40
C VAL A 28 -26.25 4.61 -21.29
N SER A 29 -25.41 5.59 -21.46
CA SER A 29 -25.11 6.62 -20.45
C SER A 29 -26.33 7.42 -19.95
N ASP A 30 -27.46 7.35 -20.65
CA ASP A 30 -28.72 8.00 -20.29
C ASP A 30 -29.70 7.08 -19.52
N LYS A 31 -29.41 5.76 -19.42
CA LYS A 31 -30.29 4.79 -18.74
C LYS A 31 -29.78 4.40 -17.37
N GLY A 32 -30.71 4.25 -16.43
CA GLY A 32 -30.44 3.67 -15.12
C GLY A 32 -30.67 2.17 -15.07
N GLU A 33 -30.29 1.55 -13.94
CA GLU A 33 -30.53 0.15 -13.62
C GLU A 33 -29.91 -0.82 -14.65
N VAL A 34 -28.60 -0.67 -14.83
CA VAL A 34 -27.80 -1.43 -15.80
C VAL A 34 -27.09 -2.59 -15.13
N GLY A 35 -27.18 -3.79 -15.72
CA GLY A 35 -26.53 -5.02 -15.28
C GLY A 35 -26.97 -6.21 -16.13
N LEU A 36 -26.49 -7.42 -15.81
CA LEU A 36 -27.05 -8.63 -16.44
C LEU A 36 -28.58 -8.68 -16.19
N PHE A 37 -29.00 -8.34 -14.98
CA PHE A 37 -30.38 -8.07 -14.63
C PHE A 37 -30.55 -6.58 -14.31
N SER A 38 -31.54 -5.94 -14.93
CA SER A 38 -31.85 -4.54 -14.62
C SER A 38 -32.36 -4.39 -13.19
N GLN A 39 -33.40 -5.16 -12.84
CA GLN A 39 -33.97 -5.21 -11.49
C GLN A 39 -34.27 -6.64 -11.04
N THR A 40 -34.16 -6.88 -9.71
CA THR A 40 -34.52 -8.15 -9.07
C THR A 40 -35.32 -7.89 -7.81
N ASP A 41 -36.22 -8.81 -7.44
CA ASP A 41 -36.96 -8.76 -6.19
C ASP A 41 -37.23 -10.18 -5.67
N ASN A 42 -36.86 -10.47 -4.43
CA ASN A 42 -37.00 -11.79 -3.84
C ASN A 42 -36.39 -12.91 -4.71
N ALA A 43 -35.26 -12.64 -5.33
CA ALA A 43 -34.54 -13.52 -6.24
C ALA A 43 -33.31 -14.13 -5.57
N THR A 44 -32.80 -15.21 -6.15
CA THR A 44 -31.48 -15.77 -5.82
C THR A 44 -30.62 -15.86 -7.08
N ILE A 45 -29.43 -15.26 -7.05
CA ILE A 45 -28.45 -15.37 -8.12
C ILE A 45 -27.19 -15.98 -7.50
N LYS A 46 -26.72 -17.08 -8.09
CA LYS A 46 -25.58 -17.81 -7.52
C LYS A 46 -24.73 -18.53 -8.55
N ASN A 47 -23.48 -18.84 -8.16
CA ASN A 47 -22.54 -19.66 -8.94
C ASN A 47 -22.30 -19.12 -10.36
N LEU A 48 -22.20 -17.81 -10.52
CA LEU A 48 -22.07 -17.14 -11.82
C LEU A 48 -20.76 -16.39 -11.92
N ILE A 49 -20.07 -16.51 -13.06
CA ILE A 49 -18.93 -15.69 -13.41
C ILE A 49 -19.30 -14.77 -14.57
N ILE A 50 -19.04 -13.47 -14.43
CA ILE A 50 -19.05 -12.50 -15.53
C ILE A 50 -17.62 -12.08 -15.79
N GLU A 51 -17.18 -12.13 -17.04
CA GLU A 51 -15.80 -11.81 -17.42
C GLU A 51 -15.78 -10.88 -18.64
N GLY A 52 -14.93 -9.84 -18.58
CA GLY A 52 -14.72 -8.91 -19.68
C GLY A 52 -15.98 -8.09 -20.02
N ALA A 53 -16.82 -7.80 -19.04
CA ALA A 53 -18.00 -6.97 -19.25
C ALA A 53 -17.62 -5.48 -19.34
N HIS A 54 -18.34 -4.76 -20.19
CA HIS A 54 -18.25 -3.31 -20.31
C HIS A 54 -19.65 -2.71 -20.17
N PHE A 55 -19.94 -2.20 -18.98
CA PHE A 55 -21.21 -1.54 -18.70
C PHE A 55 -21.01 -0.05 -18.45
N ASN A 56 -21.78 0.77 -19.15
CA ASN A 56 -21.87 2.21 -18.94
C ASN A 56 -23.34 2.61 -18.84
N GLY A 57 -23.72 3.21 -17.72
CA GLY A 57 -25.08 3.62 -17.45
C GLY A 57 -25.19 5.01 -16.80
N ASN A 58 -26.41 5.44 -16.49
CA ASN A 58 -26.64 6.66 -15.73
C ASN A 58 -26.54 6.38 -14.22
N ALA A 59 -27.47 5.60 -13.66
CA ALA A 59 -27.52 5.29 -12.23
C ALA A 59 -27.79 3.80 -12.00
N ASN A 60 -27.44 3.29 -10.81
CA ASN A 60 -27.63 1.89 -10.44
C ASN A 60 -26.98 0.93 -11.44
N VAL A 61 -25.67 1.03 -11.59
CA VAL A 61 -24.90 0.21 -12.53
C VAL A 61 -24.14 -0.88 -11.79
N GLY A 62 -24.43 -2.14 -12.11
CA GLY A 62 -23.74 -3.31 -11.54
C GLY A 62 -23.42 -4.37 -12.59
N GLY A 63 -22.38 -5.16 -12.36
CA GLY A 63 -22.04 -6.26 -13.28
C GLY A 63 -23.10 -7.35 -13.32
N ILE A 64 -23.78 -7.61 -12.22
CA ILE A 64 -24.85 -8.61 -12.13
C ILE A 64 -26.23 -7.95 -12.10
N VAL A 65 -26.45 -7.03 -11.18
CA VAL A 65 -27.78 -6.39 -11.00
C VAL A 65 -27.65 -4.88 -10.94
N GLY A 66 -28.46 -4.16 -11.68
CA GLY A 66 -28.58 -2.71 -11.56
C GLY A 66 -29.16 -2.33 -10.20
N LYS A 67 -30.38 -2.80 -9.89
CA LYS A 67 -31.07 -2.52 -8.63
C LYS A 67 -31.76 -3.77 -8.07
N MET A 68 -31.48 -4.09 -6.82
CA MET A 68 -32.01 -5.29 -6.18
C MET A 68 -32.84 -4.98 -4.93
N TYR A 69 -33.90 -5.79 -4.75
CA TYR A 69 -34.77 -5.79 -3.57
C TYR A 69 -34.82 -7.21 -3.02
N ARG A 70 -34.67 -7.42 -1.71
CA ARG A 70 -34.76 -8.72 -1.03
C ARG A 70 -34.08 -9.89 -1.78
N THR A 71 -33.13 -9.59 -2.61
CA THR A 71 -32.42 -10.56 -3.47
C THR A 71 -31.14 -11.01 -2.78
N THR A 72 -30.83 -12.29 -2.93
CA THR A 72 -29.54 -12.85 -2.50
C THR A 72 -28.63 -13.09 -3.70
N ILE A 73 -27.42 -12.53 -3.66
CA ILE A 73 -26.36 -12.84 -4.63
C ILE A 73 -25.23 -13.52 -3.84
N THR A 74 -24.88 -14.73 -4.23
CA THR A 74 -23.84 -15.52 -3.56
C THR A 74 -23.00 -16.32 -4.55
N ASP A 75 -21.73 -16.56 -4.20
CA ASP A 75 -20.80 -17.35 -5.02
C ASP A 75 -20.72 -16.85 -6.46
N CYS A 76 -20.65 -15.53 -6.63
CA CYS A 76 -20.59 -14.89 -7.94
C CYS A 76 -19.28 -14.10 -8.08
N ALA A 77 -18.74 -14.08 -9.31
CA ALA A 77 -17.55 -13.31 -9.64
C ALA A 77 -17.78 -12.36 -10.82
N VAL A 78 -17.15 -11.18 -10.75
CA VAL A 78 -17.09 -10.22 -11.87
C VAL A 78 -15.63 -9.91 -12.13
N LEU A 79 -15.10 -10.43 -13.24
CA LEU A 79 -13.68 -10.49 -13.56
C LEU A 79 -13.35 -9.64 -14.78
N ASP A 80 -12.17 -8.98 -14.76
CA ASP A 80 -11.62 -8.19 -15.88
C ASP A 80 -12.65 -7.29 -16.57
N SER A 81 -13.54 -6.69 -15.78
CA SER A 81 -14.70 -5.93 -16.27
C SER A 81 -14.52 -4.44 -15.98
N TYR A 82 -15.10 -3.61 -16.85
CA TYR A 82 -15.16 -2.16 -16.69
C TYR A 82 -16.61 -1.72 -16.49
N ILE A 83 -16.90 -1.14 -15.33
CA ILE A 83 -18.25 -0.73 -14.95
C ILE A 83 -18.23 0.74 -14.61
N GLU A 84 -18.92 1.53 -15.41
CA GLU A 84 -18.98 2.98 -15.29
C GLU A 84 -20.43 3.46 -15.20
N GLY A 85 -20.66 4.48 -14.40
CA GLY A 85 -21.94 5.15 -14.30
C GLY A 85 -21.79 6.60 -13.85
N ARG A 86 -22.89 7.34 -13.87
CA ARG A 86 -22.95 8.65 -13.23
C ARG A 86 -23.04 8.49 -11.72
N ASP A 87 -23.80 7.51 -11.25
CA ASP A 87 -24.14 7.33 -9.84
C ASP A 87 -24.44 5.87 -9.48
N HIS A 88 -24.21 5.48 -8.22
CA HIS A 88 -24.47 4.15 -7.65
C HIS A 88 -23.85 3.02 -8.50
N VAL A 89 -22.53 3.00 -8.57
CA VAL A 89 -21.77 2.03 -9.38
C VAL A 89 -21.11 0.99 -8.49
N GLY A 90 -21.25 -0.30 -8.81
CA GLY A 90 -20.57 -1.40 -8.10
C GLY A 90 -20.33 -2.62 -8.98
N ALA A 91 -19.34 -3.45 -8.64
CA ALA A 91 -19.04 -4.63 -9.46
C ALA A 91 -20.20 -5.65 -9.48
N ILE A 92 -20.82 -5.89 -8.34
CA ILE A 92 -21.91 -6.86 -8.21
C ILE A 92 -23.26 -6.20 -8.45
N ALA A 93 -23.55 -5.11 -7.75
CA ALA A 93 -24.82 -4.39 -7.89
C ALA A 93 -24.63 -2.88 -7.78
N GLY A 94 -25.51 -2.13 -8.45
CA GLY A 94 -25.59 -0.68 -8.32
C GLY A 94 -26.23 -0.27 -7.01
N GLU A 95 -27.38 -0.85 -6.67
CA GLU A 95 -28.15 -0.50 -5.48
C GLU A 95 -28.80 -1.72 -4.81
N ILE A 96 -28.70 -1.83 -3.49
CA ILE A 96 -29.60 -2.62 -2.65
C ILE A 96 -30.66 -1.69 -2.07
N SER A 97 -31.88 -1.81 -2.56
CA SER A 97 -33.04 -1.03 -2.11
C SER A 97 -33.75 -1.70 -0.93
N GLN A 98 -34.49 -0.90 -0.18
CA GLN A 98 -35.33 -1.41 0.92
C GLN A 98 -36.76 -1.68 0.44
N THR A 99 -37.40 -2.68 1.04
CA THR A 99 -38.83 -2.98 0.88
C THR A 99 -39.49 -2.91 2.24
N LYS A 100 -40.57 -2.15 2.38
CA LYS A 100 -41.33 -2.11 3.64
C LYS A 100 -42.18 -3.38 3.77
N VAL A 101 -42.03 -4.09 4.89
CA VAL A 101 -42.80 -5.29 5.23
C VAL A 101 -43.31 -5.11 6.65
N GLY A 102 -44.63 -4.86 6.80
CA GLY A 102 -45.20 -4.46 8.08
C GLY A 102 -44.58 -3.15 8.60
N ASP A 103 -44.07 -3.19 9.82
CA ASP A 103 -43.40 -2.08 10.48
C ASP A 103 -41.86 -2.07 10.28
N SER A 104 -41.33 -3.03 9.52
CA SER A 104 -39.90 -3.19 9.28
C SER A 104 -39.54 -2.99 7.82
N TYR A 105 -38.22 -2.92 7.57
CA TYR A 105 -37.65 -2.89 6.23
C TYR A 105 -36.82 -4.14 5.98
N GLU A 106 -36.98 -4.73 4.81
CA GLU A 106 -36.17 -5.83 4.28
C GLU A 106 -35.34 -5.37 3.11
N GLY A 107 -34.12 -5.88 3.00
CA GLY A 107 -33.19 -5.61 1.90
C GLY A 107 -32.58 -6.88 1.34
N GLY A 108 -31.58 -6.70 0.49
CA GLY A 108 -30.86 -7.81 -0.14
C GLY A 108 -29.56 -8.20 0.57
N THR A 109 -28.96 -9.27 0.08
CA THR A 109 -27.68 -9.78 0.57
C THR A 109 -26.71 -10.04 -0.58
N ILE A 110 -25.46 -9.54 -0.43
CA ILE A 110 -24.31 -9.91 -1.27
C ILE A 110 -23.31 -10.61 -0.38
N THR A 111 -23.03 -11.88 -0.65
CA THR A 111 -22.15 -12.70 0.18
C THR A 111 -21.30 -13.64 -0.66
N ASN A 112 -20.09 -13.97 -0.18
CA ASN A 112 -19.16 -14.86 -0.87
C ASN A 112 -18.99 -14.51 -2.35
N CYS A 113 -18.74 -13.24 -2.65
CA CYS A 113 -18.51 -12.77 -4.01
C CYS A 113 -17.09 -12.22 -4.17
N PHE A 114 -16.58 -12.37 -5.39
CA PHE A 114 -15.23 -11.89 -5.78
C PHE A 114 -15.32 -10.90 -6.93
N SER A 115 -14.51 -9.85 -6.91
CA SER A 115 -14.34 -9.00 -8.09
C SER A 115 -12.99 -8.32 -8.16
N ASP A 116 -12.43 -8.27 -9.36
CA ASP A 116 -11.27 -7.48 -9.76
C ASP A 116 -11.63 -6.37 -10.78
N ALA A 117 -12.92 -6.06 -10.90
CA ALA A 117 -13.40 -5.08 -11.87
C ALA A 117 -12.86 -3.67 -11.62
N ARG A 118 -12.78 -2.90 -12.70
CA ARG A 118 -12.51 -1.45 -12.67
C ARG A 118 -13.84 -0.71 -12.56
N ILE A 119 -14.04 -0.04 -11.42
CA ILE A 119 -15.26 0.70 -11.10
C ILE A 119 -14.99 2.18 -11.23
N LYS A 120 -15.86 2.89 -11.97
CA LYS A 120 -15.73 4.32 -12.15
C LYS A 120 -17.07 5.05 -12.03
N THR A 121 -17.10 6.13 -11.24
CA THR A 121 -18.22 7.07 -11.27
C THR A 121 -17.85 8.36 -11.95
N ARG A 122 -18.85 8.93 -12.67
CA ARG A 122 -18.71 10.25 -13.29
C ARG A 122 -19.13 11.40 -12.40
N GLU A 123 -19.90 11.13 -11.32
CA GLU A 123 -20.40 12.22 -10.46
C GLU A 123 -20.51 11.92 -8.97
N PHE A 124 -21.03 10.75 -8.49
CA PHE A 124 -21.39 10.62 -7.09
C PHE A 124 -20.82 9.40 -6.36
N GLN A 125 -21.37 8.19 -6.58
CA GLN A 125 -21.08 7.05 -5.73
C GLN A 125 -20.51 5.87 -6.53
N ALA A 126 -19.35 5.36 -6.09
CA ALA A 126 -18.75 4.14 -6.57
C ALA A 126 -18.26 3.26 -5.41
N GLY A 127 -18.66 2.02 -5.38
CA GLY A 127 -18.17 1.02 -4.44
C GLY A 127 -17.60 -0.20 -5.16
N GLY A 128 -16.55 -0.80 -4.61
CA GLY A 128 -15.92 -1.94 -5.25
C GLY A 128 -16.90 -3.08 -5.54
N MET A 129 -17.79 -3.38 -4.61
CA MET A 129 -18.81 -4.43 -4.78
C MET A 129 -20.22 -3.85 -4.99
N LEU A 130 -20.55 -2.75 -4.32
CA LEU A 130 -21.90 -2.19 -4.29
C LEU A 130 -21.86 -0.65 -4.27
N GLY A 131 -22.63 -0.02 -5.15
CA GLY A 131 -22.78 1.43 -5.19
C GLY A 131 -23.46 1.98 -3.94
N THR A 132 -24.70 1.59 -3.64
CA THR A 132 -25.47 2.11 -2.49
C THR A 132 -26.30 1.02 -1.82
N ILE A 133 -26.39 1.07 -0.50
CA ILE A 133 -27.23 0.21 0.31
C ILE A 133 -28.24 1.04 1.12
N HIS A 134 -29.53 0.70 1.02
CA HIS A 134 -30.59 1.26 1.84
C HIS A 134 -30.96 0.35 3.02
N CYS A 135 -30.92 -0.97 2.82
CA CYS A 135 -31.17 -2.01 3.82
C CYS A 135 -30.55 -3.31 3.36
N GLY A 136 -29.89 -4.06 4.22
CA GLY A 136 -29.39 -5.39 3.87
C GLY A 136 -27.97 -5.68 4.33
N THR A 137 -27.35 -6.68 3.72
CA THR A 137 -26.05 -7.20 4.16
C THR A 137 -25.06 -7.34 3.00
N VAL A 138 -23.82 -6.90 3.23
CA VAL A 138 -22.67 -7.16 2.36
C VAL A 138 -21.59 -7.81 3.20
N GLU A 139 -21.35 -9.11 2.99
CA GLU A 139 -20.44 -9.85 3.86
C GLU A 139 -19.61 -10.92 3.13
N LYS A 140 -18.42 -11.19 3.69
CA LYS A 140 -17.52 -12.26 3.21
C LYS A 140 -17.17 -12.14 1.72
N ASN A 141 -16.97 -10.89 1.25
CA ASN A 141 -16.61 -10.60 -0.13
C ASN A 141 -15.15 -10.16 -0.24
N LEU A 142 -14.53 -10.43 -1.38
CA LEU A 142 -13.19 -9.98 -1.73
C LEU A 142 -13.24 -9.08 -2.97
N PHE A 143 -12.77 -7.85 -2.82
CA PHE A 143 -12.58 -6.90 -3.92
C PHE A 143 -11.10 -6.60 -4.13
N THR A 144 -10.61 -6.79 -5.35
CA THR A 144 -9.19 -6.61 -5.71
C THR A 144 -8.96 -5.67 -6.89
N GLY A 145 -10.02 -5.07 -7.41
CA GLY A 145 -9.99 -4.18 -8.58
C GLY A 145 -9.55 -2.75 -8.26
N THR A 146 -10.13 -1.80 -8.96
CA THR A 146 -9.92 -0.36 -8.77
C THR A 146 -11.24 0.38 -8.63
N VAL A 147 -11.25 1.46 -7.84
CA VAL A 147 -12.41 2.35 -7.71
C VAL A 147 -11.98 3.78 -7.96
N GLU A 148 -12.63 4.43 -8.94
CA GLU A 148 -12.32 5.78 -9.33
C GLU A 148 -13.56 6.68 -9.30
N GLY A 149 -13.49 7.75 -8.53
CA GLY A 149 -14.42 8.88 -8.53
C GLY A 149 -13.68 10.17 -8.83
N ARG A 150 -14.42 11.25 -9.05
CA ARG A 150 -13.84 12.59 -9.09
C ARG A 150 -13.49 13.05 -7.67
N GLU A 151 -12.69 14.09 -7.58
CA GLU A 151 -12.43 14.76 -6.31
C GLU A 151 -13.75 15.22 -5.65
N GLY A 152 -14.02 14.69 -4.44
CA GLY A 152 -15.26 14.96 -3.71
C GLY A 152 -16.37 13.89 -3.87
N ASP A 153 -16.27 12.99 -4.85
CA ASP A 153 -17.19 11.87 -5.01
C ASP A 153 -16.92 10.78 -3.97
N ASN A 154 -17.96 10.04 -3.56
CA ASN A 154 -17.78 8.91 -2.65
C ASN A 154 -17.30 7.69 -3.43
N ALA A 155 -16.01 7.35 -3.28
CA ALA A 155 -15.42 6.14 -3.83
C ALA A 155 -14.87 5.28 -2.70
N ASN A 156 -15.30 4.03 -2.60
CA ASN A 156 -14.95 3.13 -1.51
C ASN A 156 -14.72 1.70 -2.01
N GLY A 157 -13.89 0.95 -1.31
CA GLY A 157 -13.48 -0.36 -1.78
C GLY A 157 -14.55 -1.46 -1.67
N MET A 158 -15.58 -1.28 -0.84
CA MET A 158 -16.64 -2.29 -0.69
C MET A 158 -18.00 -1.72 -1.05
N VAL A 159 -18.52 -0.77 -0.29
CA VAL A 159 -19.82 -0.12 -0.48
C VAL A 159 -19.62 1.39 -0.51
N SER A 160 -20.15 2.09 -1.50
CA SER A 160 -19.96 3.53 -1.54
C SER A 160 -20.72 4.25 -0.44
N LEU A 161 -22.03 4.00 -0.30
CA LEU A 161 -22.89 4.78 0.58
C LEU A 161 -23.92 3.90 1.31
N ILE A 162 -24.10 4.15 2.62
CA ILE A 162 -25.29 3.75 3.36
C ILE A 162 -26.26 4.93 3.35
N ASP A 163 -27.35 4.82 2.57
CA ASP A 163 -28.22 5.99 2.31
C ASP A 163 -29.38 6.18 3.30
N LYS A 164 -29.90 5.08 3.90
CA LYS A 164 -31.05 5.18 4.81
C LYS A 164 -30.67 5.08 6.27
N GLU A 165 -31.40 5.88 7.08
CA GLU A 165 -31.20 5.95 8.52
C GLU A 165 -32.19 5.07 9.33
N ASP A 166 -33.28 4.64 8.69
CA ASP A 166 -34.39 3.94 9.31
C ASP A 166 -34.32 2.41 9.14
N ALA A 167 -33.41 1.91 8.31
CA ALA A 167 -33.26 0.51 8.00
C ALA A 167 -31.84 -0.02 8.30
N PRO A 168 -31.68 -1.26 8.82
CA PRO A 168 -30.36 -1.80 9.15
C PRO A 168 -29.57 -2.16 7.89
N SER A 169 -28.30 -1.75 7.88
CA SER A 169 -27.33 -2.12 6.86
C SER A 169 -26.05 -2.63 7.50
N LEU A 170 -25.60 -3.84 7.12
CA LEU A 170 -24.43 -4.51 7.67
C LEU A 170 -23.37 -4.71 6.59
N ILE A 171 -22.19 -4.18 6.81
CA ILE A 171 -21.01 -4.39 5.96
C ILE A 171 -19.96 -5.08 6.83
N GLN A 172 -19.80 -6.41 6.67
CA GLN A 172 -19.02 -7.18 7.63
C GLN A 172 -18.20 -8.31 7.00
N TYR A 173 -17.07 -8.64 7.66
CA TYR A 173 -16.22 -9.77 7.28
C TYR A 173 -15.70 -9.69 5.84
N ASN A 174 -15.58 -8.49 5.27
CA ASN A 174 -15.12 -8.28 3.91
C ASN A 174 -13.63 -7.97 3.86
N VAL A 175 -13.03 -8.22 2.71
CA VAL A 175 -11.64 -7.84 2.40
C VAL A 175 -11.61 -6.94 1.17
N VAL A 176 -10.95 -5.80 1.31
CA VAL A 176 -10.61 -4.90 0.22
C VAL A 176 -9.12 -5.02 -0.04
N ALA A 177 -8.74 -5.55 -1.17
CA ALA A 177 -7.35 -5.62 -1.64
C ALA A 177 -7.20 -4.88 -2.98
N ALA A 178 -7.90 -3.75 -3.10
CA ALA A 178 -7.92 -2.91 -4.28
C ALA A 178 -6.53 -2.37 -4.61
N ALA A 179 -6.24 -2.21 -5.91
CA ALA A 179 -5.02 -1.53 -6.33
C ALA A 179 -5.07 -0.06 -5.93
N HIS A 180 -6.19 0.62 -6.20
CA HIS A 180 -6.40 1.99 -5.71
C HIS A 180 -7.88 2.31 -5.49
N ILE A 181 -8.11 3.32 -4.65
CA ILE A 181 -9.42 3.93 -4.39
C ILE A 181 -9.22 5.45 -4.44
N TYR A 182 -9.76 6.10 -5.47
CA TYR A 182 -9.66 7.55 -5.66
C TYR A 182 -11.02 8.22 -5.52
N GLY A 183 -11.14 9.16 -4.58
CA GLY A 183 -12.34 9.91 -4.28
C GLY A 183 -12.37 10.43 -2.85
N LYS A 184 -13.55 10.84 -2.37
CA LYS A 184 -13.74 11.25 -0.98
C LYS A 184 -13.64 10.04 -0.06
N ILE A 185 -12.87 10.16 0.98
CA ILE A 185 -12.29 9.08 1.79
C ILE A 185 -13.33 8.25 2.57
N GLY A 186 -13.27 6.98 2.38
CA GLY A 186 -13.70 5.84 3.15
C GLY A 186 -13.20 4.60 2.44
N ARG A 187 -12.40 3.73 3.08
CA ARG A 187 -11.78 2.60 2.37
C ARG A 187 -12.73 1.42 2.17
N VAL A 188 -13.65 1.20 3.10
CA VAL A 188 -14.64 0.12 3.05
C VAL A 188 -16.00 0.70 2.68
N VAL A 189 -16.44 1.72 3.40
CA VAL A 189 -17.72 2.39 3.17
C VAL A 189 -17.60 3.87 3.54
N SER A 190 -18.40 4.76 2.95
CA SER A 190 -18.39 6.16 3.38
C SER A 190 -18.95 6.33 4.81
N ASN A 191 -18.44 7.31 5.53
CA ASN A 191 -18.87 7.58 6.89
C ASN A 191 -20.21 8.37 6.98
N ASN A 192 -20.80 8.72 5.85
CA ASN A 192 -22.08 9.40 5.80
C ASN A 192 -23.17 8.47 6.34
N ARG A 193 -23.79 8.77 7.47
CA ARG A 193 -24.85 7.99 8.13
C ARG A 193 -24.42 6.67 8.77
N PHE A 194 -23.11 6.43 8.90
CA PHE A 194 -22.55 5.22 9.51
C PHE A 194 -23.03 5.02 10.96
N ASP A 195 -23.17 6.12 11.71
CA ASP A 195 -23.46 6.08 13.16
C ASP A 195 -24.93 5.79 13.52
N LYS A 196 -25.84 5.78 12.53
CA LYS A 196 -27.28 5.66 12.83
C LYS A 196 -27.80 4.23 12.80
N LYS A 197 -27.77 3.56 11.64
CA LYS A 197 -28.16 2.14 11.54
C LYS A 197 -27.24 1.30 10.65
N GLY A 198 -26.27 1.92 9.99
CA GLY A 198 -25.23 1.22 9.27
C GLY A 198 -24.11 0.77 10.20
N LYS A 199 -23.64 -0.46 10.04
CA LYS A 199 -22.52 -1.02 10.80
C LYS A 199 -21.50 -1.63 9.86
N ALA A 200 -20.22 -1.34 10.13
CA ALA A 200 -19.10 -2.06 9.55
C ALA A 200 -18.39 -2.83 10.65
N THR A 201 -18.14 -4.12 10.44
CA THR A 201 -17.57 -5.00 11.47
C THR A 201 -16.61 -5.99 10.84
N LYS A 202 -15.41 -6.10 11.40
CA LYS A 202 -14.38 -7.01 10.93
C LYS A 202 -14.12 -6.93 9.43
N ASN A 203 -13.98 -5.70 8.91
CA ASN A 203 -13.55 -5.48 7.54
C ASN A 203 -12.07 -5.14 7.53
N PHE A 204 -11.34 -5.69 6.55
CA PHE A 204 -9.91 -5.50 6.40
C PHE A 204 -9.57 -4.94 5.03
N VAL A 205 -8.51 -4.15 4.98
CA VAL A 205 -8.01 -3.55 3.75
C VAL A 205 -6.53 -3.87 3.60
N SER A 206 -6.12 -4.29 2.42
CA SER A 206 -4.70 -4.53 2.13
C SER A 206 -3.86 -3.30 2.48
N ALA A 207 -2.78 -3.51 3.22
CA ALA A 207 -1.84 -2.44 3.57
C ALA A 207 -1.23 -1.75 2.35
N ASN A 208 -1.27 -2.41 1.17
CA ASN A 208 -0.75 -1.90 -0.09
C ASN A 208 -1.81 -1.19 -0.95
N THR A 209 -3.05 -1.01 -0.47
CA THR A 209 -4.08 -0.27 -1.21
C THR A 209 -3.77 1.23 -1.21
N TRP A 210 -3.64 1.81 -2.40
CA TRP A 210 -3.46 3.25 -2.57
C TRP A 210 -4.80 3.98 -2.41
N VAL A 211 -4.83 5.00 -1.57
CA VAL A 211 -6.03 5.80 -1.33
C VAL A 211 -5.72 7.29 -1.44
N GLY A 212 -6.63 8.05 -2.04
CA GLY A 212 -6.48 9.49 -2.21
C GLY A 212 -7.67 10.10 -2.94
N THR A 213 -7.69 11.42 -3.09
CA THR A 213 -8.72 12.07 -3.92
C THR A 213 -8.44 11.88 -5.41
N LYS A 214 -7.20 11.62 -5.77
CA LYS A 214 -6.69 11.33 -7.14
C LYS A 214 -5.31 10.67 -7.06
N ALA A 215 -4.80 10.19 -8.18
CA ALA A 215 -3.53 9.46 -8.25
C ALA A 215 -2.32 10.25 -7.68
N GLU A 216 -2.23 11.55 -7.96
CA GLU A 216 -1.08 12.38 -7.57
C GLU A 216 -0.96 12.60 -6.06
N ASN A 217 -2.06 12.43 -5.31
CA ASN A 217 -2.06 12.57 -3.85
C ASN A 217 -2.39 11.27 -3.11
N ALA A 218 -2.37 10.14 -3.81
CA ALA A 218 -2.65 8.85 -3.22
C ALA A 218 -1.51 8.40 -2.30
N THR A 219 -1.88 7.81 -1.18
CA THR A 219 -0.98 7.25 -0.17
C THR A 219 -1.47 5.88 0.30
N MET A 220 -0.60 5.11 0.90
CA MET A 220 -0.97 3.91 1.66
C MET A 220 -1.27 4.33 3.10
N ALA A 221 -2.55 4.63 3.37
CA ALA A 221 -2.99 5.08 4.69
C ALA A 221 -3.00 3.91 5.70
N LYS A 222 -2.73 4.22 6.98
CA LYS A 222 -2.68 3.21 8.06
C LYS A 222 -3.89 3.32 8.98
N TYR A 223 -4.60 2.20 9.18
CA TYR A 223 -5.74 2.07 10.08
C TYR A 223 -5.70 0.74 10.85
N THR A 224 -6.15 0.74 12.08
CA THR A 224 -6.04 -0.41 12.98
C THR A 224 -7.38 -0.98 13.47
N ASP A 225 -8.49 -0.26 13.27
CA ASP A 225 -9.80 -0.69 13.73
C ASP A 225 -10.62 -1.33 12.61
N PRO A 226 -10.87 -2.67 12.64
CA PRO A 226 -11.65 -3.35 11.62
C PRO A 226 -13.17 -3.08 11.71
N ASN A 227 -13.64 -2.39 12.77
CA ASN A 227 -15.05 -2.16 13.04
C ASN A 227 -15.51 -0.75 12.67
N ASN A 228 -14.75 -0.05 11.85
CA ASN A 228 -15.12 1.27 11.35
C ASN A 228 -15.19 1.30 9.82
N TYR A 229 -15.57 2.45 9.27
CA TYR A 229 -15.75 2.67 7.83
C TYR A 229 -14.47 2.55 6.99
N ASN A 230 -13.29 2.61 7.62
CA ASN A 230 -12.01 2.42 6.92
C ASN A 230 -11.53 0.97 6.94
N GLY A 231 -11.99 0.16 7.90
CA GLY A 231 -11.44 -1.16 8.17
C GLY A 231 -9.99 -1.11 8.70
N ALA A 232 -9.45 -2.25 9.12
CA ALA A 232 -8.06 -2.38 9.55
C ALA A 232 -7.14 -2.79 8.41
N ASP A 233 -5.89 -2.35 8.48
CA ASP A 233 -4.84 -2.82 7.58
C ASP A 233 -4.51 -4.29 7.83
N ILE A 234 -4.25 -4.98 6.76
CA ILE A 234 -3.78 -6.37 6.74
C ILE A 234 -2.59 -6.49 5.77
N PRO A 235 -1.47 -7.07 6.19
CA PRO A 235 -0.34 -7.35 5.31
C PRO A 235 -0.71 -8.31 4.18
N VAL A 236 -0.17 -8.09 2.98
CA VAL A 236 -0.46 -8.90 1.78
C VAL A 236 -0.12 -10.38 2.00
N ASN A 237 0.95 -10.69 2.73
CA ASN A 237 1.32 -12.07 3.03
C ASN A 237 0.28 -12.80 3.88
N GLU A 238 -0.41 -12.11 4.81
CA GLU A 238 -1.51 -12.70 5.59
C GLU A 238 -2.74 -12.94 4.71
N LEU A 239 -3.05 -12.02 3.77
CA LEU A 239 -4.12 -12.20 2.78
C LEU A 239 -3.91 -13.40 1.84
N ARG A 240 -2.72 -13.97 1.80
CA ARG A 240 -2.39 -15.17 1.03
C ARG A 240 -2.51 -16.47 1.84
N THR A 241 -3.04 -16.41 3.07
CA THR A 241 -3.16 -17.59 3.95
C THR A 241 -4.62 -17.93 4.25
N GLN A 242 -4.97 -19.20 4.18
CA GLN A 242 -6.31 -19.67 4.56
C GLN A 242 -6.64 -19.34 6.02
N GLN A 243 -5.64 -19.43 6.89
CA GLN A 243 -5.81 -19.21 8.34
C GLN A 243 -6.42 -17.84 8.67
N PHE A 244 -6.01 -16.77 7.97
CA PHE A 244 -6.60 -15.44 8.16
C PHE A 244 -8.11 -15.44 7.91
N TYR A 245 -8.53 -15.97 6.77
CA TYR A 245 -9.94 -15.97 6.38
C TYR A 245 -10.80 -16.85 7.27
N THR A 246 -10.32 -18.04 7.64
CA THR A 246 -11.09 -18.97 8.48
C THR A 246 -11.18 -18.51 9.92
N ASN A 247 -10.06 -18.14 10.54
CA ASN A 247 -10.01 -17.85 11.97
C ASN A 247 -10.48 -16.43 12.32
N THR A 248 -10.20 -15.45 11.45
CA THR A 248 -10.55 -14.05 11.72
C THR A 248 -11.91 -13.68 11.15
N LEU A 249 -12.24 -14.14 9.94
CA LEU A 249 -13.43 -13.74 9.19
C LEU A 249 -14.51 -14.83 9.15
N GLY A 250 -14.20 -16.06 9.53
CA GLY A 250 -15.16 -17.19 9.49
C GLY A 250 -15.61 -17.53 8.06
N TRP A 251 -14.70 -17.40 7.08
CA TRP A 251 -15.00 -17.79 5.70
C TRP A 251 -14.96 -19.31 5.56
N ASP A 252 -15.89 -19.86 4.75
CA ASP A 252 -16.04 -21.29 4.54
C ASP A 252 -15.25 -21.75 3.32
N PHE A 253 -14.09 -22.38 3.58
CA PHE A 253 -13.24 -22.99 2.56
C PHE A 253 -13.70 -24.39 2.14
N ASN A 254 -14.70 -24.96 2.80
CA ASN A 254 -15.29 -26.22 2.36
C ASN A 254 -16.32 -26.01 1.24
N ASN A 255 -17.06 -24.90 1.25
CA ASN A 255 -18.19 -24.70 0.34
C ASN A 255 -18.03 -23.53 -0.63
N HIS A 256 -17.36 -22.43 -0.24
CA HIS A 256 -17.38 -21.17 -1.01
C HIS A 256 -16.02 -20.77 -1.55
N TRP A 257 -14.96 -20.85 -0.75
CA TRP A 257 -13.64 -20.32 -1.06
C TRP A 257 -12.59 -21.41 -1.21
N THR A 258 -11.52 -21.12 -1.93
CA THR A 258 -10.39 -22.03 -2.13
C THR A 258 -9.12 -21.28 -2.49
N PHE A 259 -7.97 -21.93 -2.37
CA PHE A 259 -6.77 -21.56 -3.11
C PHE A 259 -6.62 -22.50 -4.31
N LEU A 260 -6.18 -21.96 -5.45
CA LEU A 260 -5.83 -22.80 -6.59
C LEU A 260 -4.69 -23.77 -6.21
N PRO A 261 -4.55 -24.91 -6.87
CA PRO A 261 -3.53 -25.90 -6.55
C PRO A 261 -2.12 -25.28 -6.48
N GLY A 262 -1.45 -25.45 -5.34
CA GLY A 262 -0.10 -24.92 -5.09
C GLY A 262 -0.01 -23.40 -4.89
N ALA A 263 -1.13 -22.73 -4.72
CA ALA A 263 -1.20 -21.25 -4.73
C ALA A 263 -1.36 -20.59 -3.34
N GLU A 264 -1.63 -21.35 -2.28
CA GLU A 264 -1.63 -20.79 -0.92
C GLU A 264 -0.24 -20.21 -0.58
N GLY A 265 -0.22 -19.02 0.01
CA GLY A 265 0.98 -18.24 0.24
C GLY A 265 1.46 -17.40 -0.96
N LYS A 266 0.91 -17.64 -2.17
CA LYS A 266 1.36 -17.00 -3.42
C LYS A 266 0.30 -16.10 -4.06
N MET A 267 -0.96 -16.21 -3.68
CA MET A 267 -2.08 -15.40 -4.16
C MET A 267 -3.19 -15.31 -3.10
N TYR A 268 -4.18 -14.45 -3.35
CA TYR A 268 -5.42 -14.41 -2.58
C TYR A 268 -6.32 -15.61 -2.90
N PRO A 269 -7.25 -16.00 -1.99
CA PRO A 269 -8.21 -17.04 -2.30
C PRO A 269 -9.16 -16.61 -3.42
N VAL A 270 -9.73 -17.58 -4.10
CA VAL A 270 -10.76 -17.41 -5.12
C VAL A 270 -12.00 -18.22 -4.75
N LEU A 271 -13.10 -17.99 -5.44
CA LEU A 271 -14.30 -18.81 -5.25
C LEU A 271 -14.09 -20.21 -5.83
N LYS A 272 -14.72 -21.23 -5.23
CA LYS A 272 -14.67 -22.62 -5.73
C LYS A 272 -15.14 -22.76 -7.17
N ILE A 273 -16.09 -21.93 -7.60
CA ILE A 273 -16.56 -21.91 -8.99
C ILE A 273 -15.48 -21.48 -10.00
N MET A 274 -14.36 -20.96 -9.51
CA MET A 274 -13.21 -20.52 -10.33
C MET A 274 -12.13 -21.61 -10.45
N GLU A 275 -12.24 -22.72 -9.69
CA GLU A 275 -11.31 -23.86 -9.81
C GLU A 275 -11.31 -24.45 -11.22
N GLY A 276 -10.14 -24.86 -11.70
CA GLY A 276 -9.96 -25.45 -13.03
C GLY A 276 -10.14 -24.49 -14.20
N LYS A 277 -10.33 -23.20 -13.93
CA LYS A 277 -10.41 -22.17 -14.99
C LYS A 277 -9.10 -21.44 -15.14
N THR A 278 -8.84 -20.98 -16.35
CA THR A 278 -7.79 -20.01 -16.61
C THR A 278 -8.37 -18.62 -16.33
N LEU A 279 -7.79 -17.92 -15.34
CA LEU A 279 -8.31 -16.65 -14.86
C LEU A 279 -7.61 -15.48 -15.54
N PRO A 280 -8.33 -14.41 -15.93
CA PRO A 280 -7.70 -13.20 -16.45
C PRO A 280 -6.90 -12.53 -15.31
N ASN A 281 -5.68 -12.05 -15.60
CA ASN A 281 -4.88 -11.31 -14.65
C ASN A 281 -4.47 -9.96 -15.19
N THR A 282 -4.59 -8.93 -14.38
CA THR A 282 -4.14 -7.57 -14.68
C THR A 282 -3.17 -7.12 -13.59
N PHE A 283 -2.06 -6.47 -13.98
CA PHE A 283 -1.20 -5.72 -13.07
C PHE A 283 -1.61 -4.25 -13.07
N TRP A 284 -1.65 -3.67 -11.87
CA TRP A 284 -1.84 -2.24 -11.64
C TRP A 284 -0.65 -1.68 -10.88
N HIS A 285 -0.35 -0.42 -11.10
CA HIS A 285 0.79 0.33 -10.57
C HIS A 285 2.16 -0.20 -11.01
N THR A 286 2.75 0.56 -11.88
CA THR A 286 4.20 0.53 -12.11
C THR A 286 4.88 1.45 -11.10
N PRO A 287 6.06 1.10 -10.58
CA PRO A 287 6.87 2.02 -9.79
C PRO A 287 7.06 3.33 -10.55
N THR A 288 6.82 4.45 -9.86
CA THR A 288 6.94 5.79 -10.47
C THR A 288 8.38 6.28 -10.55
N THR A 289 9.31 5.59 -9.91
CA THR A 289 10.72 5.95 -9.90
C THR A 289 11.35 5.60 -11.24
N THR A 290 11.64 6.61 -12.05
CA THR A 290 12.30 6.48 -13.36
C THR A 290 13.81 6.70 -13.29
N THR A 291 14.31 7.25 -12.19
CA THR A 291 15.74 7.50 -11.96
C THR A 291 16.07 7.20 -10.50
N LEU A 292 17.07 6.36 -10.30
CA LEU A 292 17.66 6.09 -9.00
C LEU A 292 18.98 6.85 -8.92
N THR A 293 18.97 7.92 -8.12
CA THR A 293 20.16 8.76 -7.96
C THR A 293 21.01 8.20 -6.82
N TYR A 294 22.08 7.52 -7.16
CA TYR A 294 22.99 6.96 -6.17
C TYR A 294 23.78 8.07 -5.45
N ALA A 295 23.53 8.21 -4.16
CA ALA A 295 24.24 9.14 -3.29
C ALA A 295 24.69 8.45 -1.99
N SER A 296 23.74 7.86 -1.26
CA SER A 296 23.98 7.22 0.06
C SER A 296 24.07 5.71 -0.01
N GLY A 297 23.56 5.08 -1.08
CA GLY A 297 23.44 3.62 -1.23
C GLY A 297 22.16 3.03 -0.64
N GLU A 298 21.26 3.88 -0.16
CA GLU A 298 19.95 3.47 0.37
C GLU A 298 18.81 3.69 -0.65
N GLU A 299 19.11 4.30 -1.79
CA GLU A 299 18.16 4.54 -2.86
C GLU A 299 17.74 3.23 -3.52
N LYS A 300 16.44 3.10 -3.73
CA LYS A 300 15.84 1.87 -4.24
C LYS A 300 14.61 2.13 -5.09
N VAL A 301 14.34 1.23 -6.02
CA VAL A 301 13.06 1.11 -6.71
C VAL A 301 12.26 0.03 -6.01
N SER A 302 11.17 0.39 -5.37
CA SER A 302 10.30 -0.58 -4.67
C SER A 302 9.25 -1.12 -5.62
N ILE A 303 9.05 -2.44 -5.60
CA ILE A 303 7.95 -3.12 -6.29
C ILE A 303 6.80 -3.46 -5.31
N GLU A 304 6.90 -3.01 -4.06
CA GLU A 304 5.93 -3.33 -3.00
C GLU A 304 4.51 -2.83 -3.33
N GLY A 305 4.40 -1.70 -4.03
CA GLY A 305 3.13 -1.13 -4.48
C GLY A 305 2.54 -1.75 -5.75
N MET A 306 3.18 -2.77 -6.32
CA MET A 306 2.63 -3.50 -7.47
C MET A 306 1.46 -4.38 -7.04
N HIS A 307 0.35 -4.27 -7.75
CA HIS A 307 -0.85 -5.06 -7.54
C HIS A 307 -1.14 -5.95 -8.74
N SER A 308 -1.73 -7.10 -8.48
CA SER A 308 -2.36 -7.94 -9.48
C SER A 308 -3.79 -8.26 -9.07
N SER A 309 -4.63 -8.64 -10.01
CA SER A 309 -6.03 -9.02 -9.76
C SER A 309 -6.22 -10.02 -8.61
N TYR A 310 -5.21 -10.82 -8.33
CA TYR A 310 -5.28 -11.89 -7.33
C TYR A 310 -4.20 -11.78 -6.25
N GLY A 311 -3.54 -10.63 -6.11
CA GLY A 311 -2.46 -10.46 -5.15
C GLY A 311 -1.31 -11.43 -5.35
N LEU A 312 -0.96 -11.71 -6.60
CA LEU A 312 0.06 -12.68 -6.96
C LEU A 312 1.42 -12.33 -6.37
N CYS A 313 2.16 -13.34 -5.96
CA CYS A 313 3.55 -13.19 -5.60
C CYS A 313 4.37 -12.86 -6.85
N ILE A 314 5.06 -11.71 -6.81
CA ILE A 314 5.85 -11.19 -7.93
C ILE A 314 7.32 -11.50 -7.68
N ILE A 315 7.97 -12.08 -8.69
CA ILE A 315 9.39 -12.40 -8.68
C ILE A 315 10.10 -11.49 -9.67
N PRO A 316 10.85 -10.48 -9.19
CA PRO A 316 11.62 -9.61 -10.07
C PRO A 316 12.81 -10.36 -10.66
N THR A 317 13.13 -10.10 -11.92
CA THR A 317 14.31 -10.63 -12.60
C THR A 317 14.93 -9.53 -13.45
N LEU A 318 16.22 -9.24 -13.23
CA LEU A 318 16.95 -8.25 -14.03
C LEU A 318 17.17 -8.80 -15.43
N THR A 319 16.73 -8.08 -16.45
CA THR A 319 16.80 -8.49 -17.87
C THR A 319 17.76 -7.65 -18.69
N GLN A 320 18.05 -6.42 -18.24
CA GLN A 320 19.04 -5.53 -18.88
C GLN A 320 19.93 -4.88 -17.82
N ASN A 321 21.22 -4.84 -18.09
CA ASN A 321 22.25 -4.28 -17.20
C ASN A 321 22.21 -4.84 -15.78
N SER A 322 22.08 -6.16 -15.68
CA SER A 322 22.02 -6.90 -14.41
C SER A 322 23.35 -6.84 -13.61
N ASP A 323 24.43 -6.38 -14.23
CA ASP A 323 25.73 -6.19 -13.61
C ASP A 323 25.81 -4.92 -12.74
N ILE A 324 24.95 -3.90 -12.99
CA ILE A 324 24.93 -2.65 -12.24
C ILE A 324 23.79 -2.51 -11.24
N ALA A 325 22.92 -3.52 -11.14
CA ALA A 325 21.79 -3.56 -10.22
C ALA A 325 21.75 -4.85 -9.40
N ILE A 326 21.04 -4.84 -8.29
CA ILE A 326 20.81 -6.00 -7.43
C ILE A 326 19.36 -6.01 -6.95
N ILE A 327 18.76 -7.22 -6.86
CA ILE A 327 17.46 -7.44 -6.24
C ILE A 327 17.67 -7.73 -4.75
N ASP A 328 16.96 -6.99 -3.91
CA ASP A 328 16.95 -7.14 -2.45
C ASP A 328 15.48 -7.20 -1.98
N GLY A 329 14.95 -8.42 -1.87
CA GLY A 329 13.53 -8.67 -1.59
C GLY A 329 12.62 -8.00 -2.63
N ASN A 330 11.77 -7.08 -2.17
CA ASN A 330 10.86 -6.30 -3.02
C ASN A 330 11.50 -4.98 -3.54
N ASN A 331 12.81 -4.87 -3.49
CA ASN A 331 13.51 -3.67 -3.95
C ASN A 331 14.56 -3.99 -4.99
N ILE A 332 14.79 -3.05 -5.88
CA ILE A 332 15.90 -3.07 -6.83
C ILE A 332 16.79 -1.89 -6.49
N LYS A 333 18.07 -2.14 -6.26
CA LYS A 333 19.07 -1.17 -5.84
C LYS A 333 20.20 -1.11 -6.86
N ALA A 334 20.94 0.00 -6.87
CA ALA A 334 22.22 0.05 -7.54
C ALA A 334 23.21 -0.92 -6.89
N LYS A 335 24.01 -1.61 -7.72
CA LYS A 335 25.04 -2.52 -7.23
C LYS A 335 26.30 -1.75 -6.84
N GLU A 336 26.82 -2.10 -5.70
CA GLU A 336 28.05 -1.53 -5.16
C GLU A 336 29.20 -2.55 -5.19
N ASN A 337 30.40 -2.05 -5.42
CA ASN A 337 31.63 -2.77 -5.20
C ASN A 337 32.49 -1.96 -4.24
N ALA A 338 32.85 -2.56 -3.10
CA ALA A 338 33.59 -1.89 -2.05
C ALA A 338 33.00 -0.50 -1.67
N TYR A 339 31.65 -0.46 -1.53
CA TYR A 339 30.87 0.74 -1.16
C TYR A 339 30.80 1.85 -2.21
N THR A 340 31.22 1.57 -3.45
CA THR A 340 31.10 2.48 -4.58
C THR A 340 30.16 1.93 -5.65
N LEU A 341 29.50 2.81 -6.39
CA LEU A 341 28.63 2.43 -7.50
C LEU A 341 29.42 1.62 -8.55
N VAL A 342 28.93 0.45 -8.94
CA VAL A 342 29.56 -0.39 -9.97
C VAL A 342 29.45 0.24 -11.35
N GLY A 343 28.31 0.84 -11.68
CA GLY A 343 28.09 1.46 -12.97
C GLY A 343 26.81 2.31 -13.01
N GLU A 344 26.67 3.07 -14.07
CA GLU A 344 25.53 3.91 -14.38
C GLU A 344 24.86 3.44 -15.67
N GLY A 345 23.57 3.65 -15.80
CA GLY A 345 22.82 3.33 -17.02
C GLY A 345 21.39 2.89 -16.76
N GLU A 346 20.72 2.57 -17.84
CA GLU A 346 19.35 2.06 -17.80
C GLU A 346 19.33 0.61 -17.36
N VAL A 347 18.43 0.29 -16.42
CA VAL A 347 18.18 -1.07 -15.91
C VAL A 347 16.75 -1.45 -16.21
N THR A 348 16.55 -2.65 -16.73
CA THR A 348 15.21 -3.22 -16.91
C THR A 348 15.07 -4.48 -16.06
N ALA A 349 13.95 -4.60 -15.37
CA ALA A 349 13.56 -5.80 -14.65
C ALA A 349 12.19 -6.28 -15.11
N SER A 350 12.07 -7.55 -15.40
CA SER A 350 10.81 -8.24 -15.58
C SER A 350 10.24 -8.64 -14.22
N LEU A 351 8.97 -8.40 -14.02
CA LEU A 351 8.20 -8.76 -12.84
C LEU A 351 7.31 -9.96 -13.20
N ASN A 352 7.70 -11.14 -12.77
CA ASN A 352 7.08 -12.39 -13.18
C ASN A 352 6.18 -12.96 -12.08
N ILE A 353 5.11 -13.64 -12.47
CA ILE A 353 4.32 -14.48 -11.56
C ILE A 353 5.17 -15.70 -11.21
N ASP A 354 5.05 -16.20 -9.97
CA ASP A 354 5.66 -17.45 -9.55
C ASP A 354 5.32 -18.56 -10.56
N PRO A 355 6.33 -19.21 -11.19
CA PRO A 355 6.11 -20.23 -12.21
C PRO A 355 5.20 -21.39 -11.78
N ALA A 356 5.16 -21.68 -10.47
CA ALA A 356 4.34 -22.77 -9.93
C ALA A 356 2.82 -22.52 -10.08
N ILE A 357 2.41 -21.26 -10.27
CA ILE A 357 0.99 -20.87 -10.38
C ILE A 357 0.67 -20.14 -11.69
N ALA A 358 1.67 -19.82 -12.51
CA ALA A 358 1.50 -19.05 -13.74
C ALA A 358 0.49 -19.68 -14.73
N SER A 359 0.42 -21.03 -14.76
CA SER A 359 -0.52 -21.75 -15.63
C SER A 359 -2.01 -21.53 -15.32
N HIS A 360 -2.32 -21.01 -14.13
CA HIS A 360 -3.71 -20.70 -13.76
C HIS A 360 -4.21 -19.39 -14.36
N PHE A 361 -3.34 -18.59 -14.97
CA PHE A 361 -3.66 -17.25 -15.43
C PHE A 361 -3.49 -17.07 -16.93
N SER A 362 -4.33 -16.18 -17.50
CA SER A 362 -4.21 -15.66 -18.87
C SER A 362 -4.02 -14.14 -18.83
N GLY A 363 -3.64 -13.55 -19.96
CA GLY A 363 -3.40 -12.11 -20.05
C GLY A 363 -1.96 -11.75 -19.66
N THR A 364 -1.77 -10.60 -19.00
CA THR A 364 -0.44 -10.14 -18.59
C THR A 364 0.05 -10.97 -17.42
N THR A 365 0.95 -11.92 -17.70
CA THR A 365 1.61 -12.76 -16.69
C THR A 365 2.92 -12.18 -16.22
N GLN A 366 3.40 -11.12 -16.86
CA GLN A 366 4.59 -10.35 -16.48
C GLN A 366 4.36 -8.86 -16.73
N ALA A 367 5.10 -8.03 -16.02
CA ALA A 367 5.24 -6.59 -16.24
C ALA A 367 6.72 -6.26 -16.32
N GLU A 368 7.06 -5.10 -16.87
CA GLU A 368 8.43 -4.62 -16.90
C GLU A 368 8.52 -3.26 -16.22
N ILE A 369 9.64 -3.03 -15.55
CA ILE A 369 10.04 -1.73 -15.06
C ILE A 369 11.39 -1.37 -15.63
N THR A 370 11.53 -0.12 -16.07
CA THR A 370 12.79 0.43 -16.56
C THR A 370 13.08 1.73 -15.82
N PHE A 371 14.31 1.87 -15.35
CA PHE A 371 14.78 3.05 -14.65
C PHE A 371 16.26 3.29 -14.91
N ASN A 372 16.74 4.51 -14.67
CA ASN A 372 18.16 4.84 -14.82
C ASN A 372 18.84 4.85 -13.45
N ILE A 373 20.01 4.24 -13.35
CA ILE A 373 20.94 4.45 -12.24
C ILE A 373 21.90 5.56 -12.64
N VAL A 374 21.94 6.61 -11.85
CA VAL A 374 22.85 7.74 -12.06
C VAL A 374 23.57 8.08 -10.75
N LYS A 375 24.85 8.43 -10.85
CA LYS A 375 25.60 8.95 -9.71
C LYS A 375 25.18 10.39 -9.42
N SER A 376 24.94 10.71 -8.16
CA SER A 376 24.71 12.10 -7.77
C SER A 376 25.94 12.96 -8.10
N LYS A 377 25.71 14.08 -8.74
CA LYS A 377 26.78 15.08 -9.04
C LYS A 377 27.28 15.78 -7.77
N ASP A 378 26.52 15.70 -6.68
CA ASP A 378 26.75 16.42 -5.44
C ASP A 378 27.54 15.61 -4.40
N ILE A 379 28.05 14.41 -4.77
CA ILE A 379 28.90 13.63 -3.88
C ILE A 379 30.25 14.34 -3.71
N GLN A 380 30.58 14.67 -2.47
CA GLN A 380 31.80 15.36 -2.08
C GLN A 380 32.72 14.44 -1.26
N LEU A 381 34.01 14.43 -1.60
CA LEU A 381 35.02 13.69 -0.83
C LEU A 381 35.39 14.48 0.42
N ILE A 382 35.57 13.80 1.53
CA ILE A 382 36.18 14.32 2.77
C ILE A 382 37.52 13.62 2.95
N THR A 383 38.59 14.43 3.04
CA THR A 383 39.97 13.95 3.13
C THR A 383 40.68 14.39 4.42
N THR A 384 40.15 15.41 5.11
CA THR A 384 40.75 15.99 6.31
C THR A 384 39.73 16.30 7.38
N ALA A 385 40.20 16.52 8.62
CA ALA A 385 39.37 16.95 9.74
C ALA A 385 38.66 18.29 9.48
N ASP A 386 39.37 19.25 8.91
CA ASP A 386 38.81 20.56 8.56
C ASP A 386 37.73 20.44 7.51
N GLU A 387 37.93 19.59 6.51
CA GLU A 387 36.88 19.29 5.51
C GLU A 387 35.68 18.61 6.11
N PHE A 388 35.85 17.68 7.07
CA PHE A 388 34.74 17.04 7.76
C PHE A 388 33.83 18.09 8.41
N VAL A 389 34.41 19.03 9.16
CA VAL A 389 33.63 20.09 9.81
C VAL A 389 33.06 21.08 8.80
N SER A 390 33.92 21.64 7.93
CA SER A 390 33.52 22.73 7.06
C SER A 390 32.48 22.33 6.02
N LYS A 391 32.63 21.15 5.41
CA LYS A 391 31.68 20.67 4.40
C LYS A 391 30.33 20.33 5.01
N LEU A 392 30.31 19.60 6.14
CA LEU A 392 29.07 19.29 6.80
C LEU A 392 28.32 20.54 7.27
N THR A 393 29.02 21.53 7.81
CA THR A 393 28.41 22.80 8.27
C THR A 393 27.94 23.68 7.12
N THR A 394 28.65 23.70 5.99
CA THR A 394 28.30 24.53 4.84
C THR A 394 27.09 23.99 4.08
N ASN A 395 26.99 22.67 3.96
CA ASN A 395 25.86 22.03 3.29
C ASN A 395 25.36 20.82 4.09
N ALA A 396 24.40 21.05 4.96
CA ALA A 396 23.80 20.02 5.82
C ALA A 396 22.97 18.98 5.05
N GLU A 397 22.67 19.20 3.77
CA GLU A 397 21.94 18.28 2.90
C GLU A 397 22.85 17.55 1.89
N GLY A 398 24.17 17.81 1.97
CA GLY A 398 25.17 17.25 1.06
C GLY A 398 25.40 15.74 1.26
N HIS A 399 25.94 15.12 0.21
CA HIS A 399 26.31 13.71 0.21
C HIS A 399 27.84 13.58 0.27
N TYR A 400 28.35 12.93 1.31
CA TYR A 400 29.78 12.89 1.62
C TYR A 400 30.33 11.46 1.60
N VAL A 401 31.56 11.34 1.13
CA VAL A 401 32.31 10.08 1.09
C VAL A 401 33.67 10.31 1.71
N LEU A 402 34.06 9.51 2.69
CA LEU A 402 35.42 9.53 3.22
C LEU A 402 36.37 8.85 2.24
N SER A 403 37.51 9.45 1.99
CA SER A 403 38.56 8.87 1.13
C SER A 403 39.71 8.25 1.92
N ASN A 404 39.76 8.48 3.21
CA ASN A 404 40.74 7.96 4.17
C ASN A 404 40.22 8.10 5.59
N ASP A 405 40.94 7.55 6.54
CA ASP A 405 40.64 7.75 7.97
C ASP A 405 40.80 9.21 8.37
N ILE A 406 39.93 9.71 9.22
CA ILE A 406 39.89 11.10 9.65
C ILE A 406 40.21 11.17 11.16
N ASP A 407 41.30 11.84 11.52
CA ASP A 407 41.64 12.11 12.92
C ASP A 407 41.13 13.50 13.34
N LEU A 408 40.11 13.56 14.19
CA LEU A 408 39.51 14.81 14.67
C LEU A 408 40.18 15.36 15.94
N LYS A 409 41.37 14.88 16.30
CA LYS A 409 42.09 15.34 17.47
C LYS A 409 42.37 16.84 17.45
N GLY A 410 41.85 17.58 18.40
CA GLY A 410 42.00 19.03 18.48
C GLY A 410 41.14 19.86 17.56
N THR A 411 40.28 19.22 16.76
CA THR A 411 39.35 19.89 15.87
C THR A 411 38.18 20.52 16.64
N ASP A 412 37.80 21.75 16.32
CA ASP A 412 36.63 22.38 16.89
C ASP A 412 35.32 21.85 16.24
N LEU A 413 34.55 21.09 17.00
CA LEU A 413 33.29 20.50 16.58
C LEU A 413 32.07 21.32 17.01
N SER A 414 32.25 22.52 17.58
CA SER A 414 31.15 23.31 18.14
C SER A 414 30.05 23.63 17.14
N ALA A 415 30.39 23.87 15.89
CA ALA A 415 29.41 24.17 14.84
C ALA A 415 28.52 22.98 14.47
N LEU A 416 29.04 21.75 14.53
CA LEU A 416 28.31 20.52 14.26
C LEU A 416 27.58 20.01 15.50
N GLY A 417 28.20 20.06 16.65
CA GLY A 417 27.85 19.28 17.82
C GLY A 417 27.11 20.03 18.93
N LYS A 418 27.08 21.36 18.91
CA LYS A 418 26.49 22.18 19.97
C LYS A 418 25.35 23.08 19.53
N SER A 419 25.03 23.09 18.24
CA SER A 419 24.06 24.03 17.70
C SER A 419 22.69 23.39 17.53
N ASN A 420 21.71 23.84 18.31
CA ASN A 420 20.31 23.45 18.10
C ASN A 420 19.76 23.93 16.75
N ALA A 421 20.41 24.86 16.07
CA ALA A 421 20.05 25.30 14.72
C ALA A 421 20.60 24.37 13.64
N TYR A 422 21.64 23.54 13.94
CA TYR A 422 22.22 22.63 12.98
C TYR A 422 21.49 21.29 12.95
N THR A 423 21.08 20.87 11.77
CA THR A 423 20.49 19.54 11.54
C THR A 423 21.04 18.98 10.23
N PHE A 424 21.76 17.86 10.34
CA PHE A 424 22.28 17.18 9.15
C PHE A 424 21.19 16.31 8.52
N LYS A 425 20.97 16.45 7.22
CA LYS A 425 19.94 15.75 6.44
C LYS A 425 20.51 14.97 5.25
N GLY A 426 21.79 15.11 5.00
CA GLY A 426 22.48 14.46 3.89
C GLY A 426 22.91 13.04 4.19
N SER A 427 23.98 12.59 3.55
CA SER A 427 24.54 11.27 3.78
C SER A 427 26.05 11.30 3.99
N ILE A 428 26.55 10.37 4.83
CA ILE A 428 27.97 10.10 5.01
C ILE A 428 28.22 8.61 4.73
N ASN A 429 28.99 8.32 3.69
CA ASN A 429 29.51 6.99 3.43
C ASN A 429 30.98 6.94 3.82
N GLY A 430 31.29 6.23 4.90
CA GLY A 430 32.67 6.09 5.38
C GLY A 430 33.56 5.23 4.51
N GLN A 431 33.01 4.43 3.59
CA GLN A 431 33.76 3.45 2.77
C GLN A 431 34.65 2.49 3.61
N GLY A 432 34.25 2.22 4.84
CA GLY A 432 35.03 1.41 5.78
C GLY A 432 36.10 2.20 6.54
N HIS A 433 36.21 3.52 6.31
CA HIS A 433 37.15 4.38 7.05
C HIS A 433 36.68 4.71 8.46
N VAL A 434 37.63 5.17 9.24
CA VAL A 434 37.47 5.49 10.66
C VAL A 434 37.51 7.00 10.88
N VAL A 435 36.60 7.51 11.68
CA VAL A 435 36.64 8.86 12.26
C VAL A 435 37.05 8.71 13.73
N SER A 436 38.17 9.27 14.14
CA SER A 436 38.75 9.04 15.45
C SER A 436 38.99 10.31 16.27
N ASN A 437 39.17 10.15 17.60
CA ASN A 437 39.62 11.17 18.56
C ASN A 437 38.75 12.44 18.59
N ALA A 438 37.49 12.34 18.19
CA ALA A 438 36.57 13.47 18.29
C ALA A 438 36.31 13.83 19.74
N SER A 439 36.47 15.08 20.13
CA SER A 439 36.22 15.52 21.53
C SER A 439 35.32 16.75 21.55
N LEU A 440 34.24 16.66 22.29
CA LEU A 440 33.31 17.76 22.51
C LEU A 440 33.01 17.94 23.99
N THR A 441 33.31 19.12 24.52
CA THR A 441 32.99 19.46 25.91
C THR A 441 32.01 20.62 25.94
N GLN A 442 30.94 20.49 26.72
CA GLN A 442 29.90 21.51 26.95
C GLN A 442 29.69 21.68 28.46
N LYS A 443 29.71 22.91 28.94
CA LYS A 443 29.62 23.20 30.39
C LYS A 443 28.25 23.75 30.83
N GLU A 444 27.41 24.15 29.91
CA GLU A 444 26.08 24.70 30.18
C GLU A 444 25.00 23.74 29.71
N GLY A 445 23.87 23.66 30.41
CA GLY A 445 22.77 22.77 30.08
C GLY A 445 22.15 23.11 28.75
N GLN A 446 22.43 22.33 27.73
CA GLN A 446 21.87 22.40 26.40
C GLN A 446 21.33 21.03 26.00
N GLU A 447 20.46 21.03 24.99
CA GLU A 447 19.90 19.81 24.42
C GLU A 447 20.59 19.47 23.09
N ASN A 448 20.54 18.20 22.73
CA ASN A 448 21.04 17.65 21.46
C ASN A 448 22.53 17.89 21.25
N ILE A 449 23.34 17.30 22.13
CA ILE A 449 24.79 17.42 22.13
C ILE A 449 25.42 16.13 21.58
N GLY A 450 26.28 16.27 20.56
CA GLY A 450 26.97 15.12 19.95
C GLY A 450 28.12 15.56 19.05
N ILE A 451 28.82 14.63 18.43
CA ILE A 451 29.74 14.97 17.34
C ILE A 451 28.95 15.63 16.20
N ILE A 452 27.70 15.20 16.03
CA ILE A 452 26.67 15.88 15.24
C ILE A 452 25.47 16.13 16.17
N ALA A 453 25.01 17.38 16.29
CA ALA A 453 23.94 17.73 17.22
C ALA A 453 22.62 17.05 16.87
N LYS A 454 22.19 17.19 15.62
CA LYS A 454 20.93 16.59 15.14
C LYS A 454 21.05 16.01 13.75
N THR A 455 20.26 14.97 13.50
CA THR A 455 20.07 14.42 12.15
C THR A 455 18.56 14.28 11.86
N GLU A 456 18.12 14.47 10.62
CA GLU A 456 16.75 14.26 10.16
C GLU A 456 16.73 13.71 8.73
N GLY A 457 16.25 12.47 8.57
CA GLY A 457 16.26 11.79 7.27
C GLY A 457 17.67 11.47 6.74
N ALA A 458 18.69 11.61 7.58
CA ALA A 458 20.09 11.42 7.19
C ALA A 458 20.44 9.93 7.04
N VAL A 459 21.52 9.65 6.28
CA VAL A 459 22.07 8.29 6.14
C VAL A 459 23.53 8.28 6.53
N LEU A 460 23.88 7.50 7.55
CA LEU A 460 25.27 7.21 7.93
C LEU A 460 25.55 5.74 7.65
N ARG A 461 26.57 5.44 6.84
CA ARG A 461 26.86 4.05 6.47
C ARG A 461 28.35 3.76 6.33
N ASN A 462 28.71 2.50 6.54
CA ASN A 462 30.06 1.96 6.33
C ASN A 462 31.13 2.81 7.01
N ILE A 463 30.91 3.21 8.27
CA ILE A 463 31.75 4.15 8.99
C ILE A 463 31.96 3.70 10.44
N ALA A 464 33.18 3.88 10.94
CA ALA A 464 33.48 3.69 12.36
C ALA A 464 33.81 5.04 13.00
N PHE A 465 33.23 5.30 14.17
CA PHE A 465 33.60 6.40 15.05
C PHE A 465 34.28 5.77 16.28
N VAL A 466 35.56 6.08 16.49
CA VAL A 466 36.33 5.48 17.58
C VAL A 466 37.02 6.52 18.45
N ASP A 467 37.15 6.18 19.74
CA ASP A 467 37.85 6.98 20.71
C ASP A 467 37.32 8.43 20.80
N TYR A 468 36.00 8.59 20.59
CA TYR A 468 35.36 9.90 20.76
C TYR A 468 34.92 10.12 22.21
N CYS A 469 34.86 11.39 22.59
CA CYS A 469 34.42 11.82 23.93
C CYS A 469 33.42 12.98 23.79
N VAL A 470 32.21 12.78 24.30
CA VAL A 470 31.21 13.85 24.44
C VAL A 470 30.94 14.02 25.95
N ASN A 471 31.29 15.18 26.48
CA ASN A 471 31.16 15.43 27.92
C ASN A 471 30.44 16.76 28.20
N THR A 472 29.31 16.69 28.85
CA THR A 472 28.48 17.85 29.22
C THR A 472 28.56 18.19 30.69
N ASN A 473 29.50 17.57 31.47
CA ASN A 473 29.60 17.73 32.91
C ASN A 473 28.25 17.50 33.61
N ASP A 474 27.52 16.47 33.22
CA ASP A 474 26.21 16.09 33.74
C ASP A 474 25.11 17.17 33.62
N GLN A 475 25.19 18.06 32.62
CA GLN A 475 24.26 19.17 32.43
C GLN A 475 23.43 19.05 31.13
N GLY A 476 23.87 18.26 30.14
CA GLY A 476 23.22 18.15 28.82
C GLY A 476 22.19 17.04 28.74
N ASN A 477 21.13 17.26 27.96
CA ASN A 477 20.14 16.24 27.58
C ASN A 477 20.31 15.83 26.12
N HIS A 478 19.89 14.61 25.76
CA HIS A 478 20.05 14.01 24.44
C HIS A 478 21.52 14.06 23.99
N VAL A 479 22.36 13.29 24.67
CA VAL A 479 23.82 13.31 24.49
C VAL A 479 24.30 12.00 23.88
N GLY A 480 25.06 12.07 22.78
CA GLY A 480 25.54 10.89 22.06
C GLY A 480 26.61 11.19 21.02
N LEU A 481 26.96 10.22 20.20
CA LEU A 481 27.64 10.50 18.93
C LEU A 481 26.79 11.47 18.09
N ILE A 482 25.48 11.16 18.02
CA ILE A 482 24.42 12.06 17.54
C ILE A 482 23.58 12.47 18.76
N GLY A 483 23.34 13.77 18.97
CA GLY A 483 22.50 14.24 20.07
C GLY A 483 21.05 13.77 19.91
N SER A 484 20.39 14.12 18.80
CA SER A 484 19.04 13.66 18.44
C SER A 484 18.97 13.21 16.98
N ALA A 485 18.45 12.02 16.75
CA ALA A 485 18.30 11.42 15.42
C ALA A 485 16.81 11.20 15.11
N LYS A 486 16.34 11.75 13.98
CA LYS A 486 14.96 11.58 13.49
C LYS A 486 14.96 10.98 12.09
N ASN A 487 14.22 9.88 11.91
CA ASN A 487 14.12 9.17 10.62
C ASN A 487 15.49 8.88 9.98
N THR A 488 16.53 8.69 10.81
CA THR A 488 17.92 8.52 10.37
C THR A 488 18.22 7.03 10.14
N ILE A 489 18.95 6.74 9.07
CA ILE A 489 19.38 5.38 8.74
C ILE A 489 20.85 5.22 9.14
N PHE A 490 21.12 4.23 10.01
CA PHE A 490 22.45 3.78 10.37
C PHE A 490 22.66 2.38 9.78
N ASN A 491 23.60 2.24 8.86
CA ASN A 491 23.87 0.98 8.18
C ASN A 491 25.35 0.66 8.24
N ASN A 492 25.70 -0.44 8.90
CA ASN A 492 27.11 -0.83 9.07
C ASN A 492 27.93 0.30 9.76
N VAL A 493 27.43 0.75 10.91
CA VAL A 493 28.06 1.80 11.73
C VAL A 493 28.61 1.19 13.01
N TYR A 494 29.87 1.46 13.29
CA TYR A 494 30.52 1.13 14.56
C TYR A 494 30.80 2.41 15.35
N ALA A 495 30.47 2.40 16.65
CA ALA A 495 30.74 3.53 17.54
C ALA A 495 31.37 3.05 18.86
N ARG A 496 32.58 3.52 19.15
CA ARG A 496 33.31 3.26 20.41
C ARG A 496 33.81 4.57 21.01
N GLY A 497 33.40 4.85 22.24
CA GLY A 497 33.79 6.10 22.86
C GLY A 497 33.24 6.27 24.29
N SER A 498 33.20 7.51 24.77
CA SER A 498 32.63 7.85 26.07
C SER A 498 31.64 9.03 25.92
N VAL A 499 30.54 8.91 26.62
CA VAL A 499 29.47 9.94 26.61
C VAL A 499 29.04 10.20 28.06
N HIS A 500 29.07 11.48 28.48
CA HIS A 500 28.65 11.91 29.81
C HIS A 500 27.59 13.03 29.66
N GLY A 501 26.42 12.83 30.25
CA GLY A 501 25.31 13.79 30.21
C GLY A 501 24.33 13.58 31.36
N ASN A 502 23.27 14.40 31.43
CA ASN A 502 22.26 14.36 32.46
C ASN A 502 21.11 13.38 32.12
N ASP A 503 20.57 13.47 30.93
CA ASP A 503 19.39 12.72 30.53
C ASP A 503 19.48 12.29 29.05
N HIS A 504 18.88 11.15 28.70
CA HIS A 504 18.93 10.57 27.34
C HIS A 504 20.36 10.46 26.79
N VAL A 505 21.21 9.70 27.51
CA VAL A 505 22.64 9.53 27.19
C VAL A 505 22.88 8.17 26.56
N ALA A 506 23.48 8.14 25.37
CA ALA A 506 23.80 6.92 24.65
C ALA A 506 25.03 7.07 23.76
N LEU A 507 25.74 5.95 23.47
CA LEU A 507 26.91 5.98 22.61
C LEU A 507 26.54 6.41 21.15
N LEU A 508 25.48 5.91 20.58
CA LEU A 508 25.14 6.21 19.18
C LEU A 508 24.24 7.45 19.05
N ALA A 509 23.09 7.47 19.69
CA ALA A 509 22.16 8.60 19.63
C ALA A 509 21.48 8.79 20.98
N GLY A 510 21.54 10.02 21.53
CA GLY A 510 20.92 10.36 22.81
C GLY A 510 19.38 10.26 22.74
N ASP A 511 18.79 10.75 21.66
CA ASP A 511 17.38 10.58 21.34
C ASP A 511 17.22 10.01 19.93
N GLY A 512 16.29 9.06 19.74
CA GLY A 512 16.04 8.40 18.48
C GLY A 512 14.55 8.28 18.17
N ASN A 513 14.10 8.86 17.05
CA ASN A 513 12.71 8.78 16.60
C ASN A 513 12.63 8.33 15.15
N GLY A 514 11.96 7.19 14.88
CA GLY A 514 11.78 6.64 13.53
C GLY A 514 13.07 6.18 12.83
N CYS A 515 14.14 5.92 13.59
CA CYS A 515 15.45 5.53 13.06
C CYS A 515 15.49 4.05 12.68
N THR A 516 16.32 3.74 11.66
CA THR A 516 16.61 2.36 11.24
C THR A 516 18.08 2.05 11.52
N LEU A 517 18.34 0.95 12.25
CA LEU A 517 19.68 0.47 12.55
C LEU A 517 19.87 -0.93 11.93
N THR A 518 20.88 -1.07 11.07
CA THR A 518 21.21 -2.33 10.42
C THR A 518 22.72 -2.57 10.53
N ASN A 519 23.12 -3.75 11.01
CA ASN A 519 24.54 -4.12 11.17
C ASN A 519 25.33 -3.09 11.99
N CYS A 520 24.73 -2.49 13.03
CA CYS A 520 25.39 -1.51 13.88
C CYS A 520 25.90 -2.15 15.17
N MET A 521 27.03 -1.64 15.67
CA MET A 521 27.63 -2.07 16.92
C MET A 521 28.13 -0.86 17.72
N VAL A 522 27.96 -0.89 19.03
CA VAL A 522 28.51 0.10 19.95
C VAL A 522 29.35 -0.58 21.03
N ASP A 523 30.45 0.07 21.49
CA ASP A 523 31.39 -0.46 22.50
C ASP A 523 31.86 0.62 23.46
#